data_deaee1cdfbcd61e8ee43411c7c2bb2cb
#
_entry.id   deaee1cdfbcd61e8ee43411c7c2bb2cb
#
_cell.length_a   1.000
_cell.length_b   1.000
_cell.length_c   1.000
_cell.angle_alpha   90.00
_cell.angle_beta   90.00
_cell.angle_gamma   90.00
#
_symmetry.space_group_name_H-M   'P 1'
#
loop_
_entity.id
_entity.type
_entity.pdbx_description
1 polymer ?
#
loop_
_entity_poly.entity_id
_entity_poly.type
_entity_poly.pdbx_seq_one_letter_code
_entity_poly.pdbx_strand_id
1 'polypeptide(L)'
;MEDIYFANPEFLWLLILIPLLSLWHYYNKGKVKAKLSIPTLKAFESVPSLIEKLHPILFIFRLIALTLLILAISRPQTVDVSSKTKTNRGIDIVMAIDVSSSMLAQDLKPNRLTALKNVASDFINQRTNDRIGLIVYAGESYTKTPITSDKQMVKNTMNKINFDGIIDDGTAIGMGLATAVNRLKDSRAKSKVIILLTDGVNNSGFIDPKIAAELASEFNIKTYTIGIGSNGNARAPVGILPNGKFQYGITKVE
;
A
#
# COMPACT_ATOMS: atom_id res chain seq x y z
N MET A 1 -9.26 -14.98 20.74
CA MET A 1 -8.06 -14.80 21.57
C MET A 1 -7.13 -13.94 20.75
N GLU A 2 -6.71 -12.81 21.29
CA GLU A 2 -5.73 -11.95 20.62
C GLU A 2 -4.37 -12.63 20.74
N ASP A 3 -3.79 -13.02 19.63
CA ASP A 3 -2.47 -13.65 19.64
C ASP A 3 -1.41 -12.55 19.85
N ILE A 4 -0.68 -12.67 20.97
CA ILE A 4 0.41 -11.75 21.31
C ILE A 4 1.65 -12.21 20.54
N TYR A 5 2.15 -11.35 19.67
CA TYR A 5 3.40 -11.54 18.93
C TYR A 5 4.53 -10.75 19.57
N PHE A 6 5.70 -11.36 19.67
CA PHE A 6 6.91 -10.65 20.10
C PHE A 6 7.69 -10.20 18.86
N ALA A 7 7.96 -8.89 18.75
CA ALA A 7 8.72 -8.35 17.63
C ALA A 7 10.17 -8.86 17.60
N ASN A 8 10.75 -9.10 18.79
CA ASN A 8 12.11 -9.58 18.95
C ASN A 8 12.15 -10.76 19.95
N PRO A 9 11.73 -11.97 19.54
CA PRO A 9 11.65 -13.13 20.43
C PRO A 9 13.01 -13.60 20.93
N GLU A 10 14.10 -13.24 20.27
CA GLU A 10 15.47 -13.59 20.63
C GLU A 10 15.85 -13.10 22.03
N PHE A 11 15.34 -11.96 22.47
CA PHE A 11 15.62 -11.42 23.80
C PHE A 11 14.98 -12.22 24.94
N LEU A 12 13.99 -13.09 24.65
CA LEU A 12 13.42 -13.98 25.66
C LEU A 12 14.46 -15.00 26.20
N TRP A 13 15.51 -15.31 25.42
CA TRP A 13 16.61 -16.14 25.91
C TRP A 13 17.34 -15.55 27.13
N LEU A 14 17.30 -14.21 27.30
CA LEU A 14 17.87 -13.55 28.46
C LEU A 14 17.14 -13.90 29.78
N LEU A 15 15.92 -14.47 29.71
CA LEU A 15 15.22 -14.97 30.90
C LEU A 15 15.99 -16.09 31.61
N ILE A 16 16.87 -16.81 30.92
CA ILE A 16 17.77 -17.82 31.50
C ILE A 16 18.75 -17.20 32.51
N LEU A 17 19.06 -15.91 32.37
CA LEU A 17 19.92 -15.19 33.31
C LEU A 17 19.30 -15.07 34.72
N ILE A 18 17.96 -15.09 34.83
CA ILE A 18 17.25 -14.93 36.10
C ILE A 18 17.52 -16.07 37.07
N PRO A 19 17.29 -17.35 36.71
CA PRO A 19 17.62 -18.48 37.56
C PRO A 19 19.13 -18.56 37.84
N LEU A 20 19.98 -18.21 36.87
CA LEU A 20 21.43 -18.21 37.02
C LEU A 20 21.89 -17.19 38.08
N LEU A 21 21.34 -15.98 38.03
CA LEU A 21 21.59 -14.91 39.03
C LEU A 21 21.04 -15.30 40.41
N SER A 22 19.88 -15.94 40.46
CA SER A 22 19.30 -16.43 41.71
C SER A 22 20.17 -17.49 42.36
N LEU A 23 20.67 -18.46 41.56
CA LEU A 23 21.56 -19.51 42.00
C LEU A 23 22.91 -18.94 42.48
N TRP A 24 23.49 -18.01 41.70
CA TRP A 24 24.72 -17.32 42.07
C TRP A 24 24.57 -16.54 43.38
N HIS A 25 23.45 -15.84 43.57
CA HIS A 25 23.17 -15.11 44.82
C HIS A 25 23.05 -16.05 45.98
N TYR A 26 22.38 -17.21 45.82
CA TYR A 26 22.24 -18.23 46.86
C TYR A 26 23.61 -18.78 47.32
N TYR A 27 24.48 -19.13 46.38
CA TYR A 27 25.83 -19.67 46.65
C TYR A 27 26.76 -18.63 47.30
N ASN A 28 26.59 -17.34 46.97
CA ASN A 28 27.46 -16.29 47.49
C ASN A 28 26.91 -15.58 48.75
N LYS A 29 25.71 -15.92 49.21
CA LYS A 29 25.05 -15.28 50.36
C LYS A 29 25.87 -15.31 51.67
N GLY A 30 26.83 -16.25 51.80
CA GLY A 30 27.73 -16.38 52.96
C GLY A 30 29.10 -15.74 52.78
N LYS A 31 29.55 -15.46 51.53
CA LYS A 31 30.93 -15.03 51.24
C LYS A 31 31.10 -13.49 51.18
N VAL A 32 30.03 -12.75 51.00
CA VAL A 32 30.07 -11.29 50.84
C VAL A 32 29.87 -10.52 52.14
N LYS A 33 29.75 -11.21 53.30
CA LYS A 33 29.67 -10.52 54.57
C LYS A 33 31.07 -10.08 55.01
N ALA A 34 31.34 -8.79 55.05
CA ALA A 34 32.52 -8.23 55.69
C ALA A 34 32.52 -8.66 57.16
N LYS A 35 33.52 -9.45 57.55
CA LYS A 35 33.70 -9.86 58.94
C LYS A 35 34.51 -8.76 59.62
N LEU A 36 33.86 -7.93 60.47
CA LEU A 36 34.54 -7.04 61.38
C LEU A 36 34.86 -7.83 62.66
N SER A 37 36.13 -8.01 62.96
CA SER A 37 36.57 -8.63 64.21
C SER A 37 36.59 -7.56 65.29
N ILE A 38 35.57 -7.57 66.18
CA ILE A 38 35.44 -6.64 67.29
C ILE A 38 35.66 -7.42 68.59
N PRO A 39 36.58 -6.97 69.52
CA PRO A 39 36.93 -7.72 70.71
C PRO A 39 35.84 -7.84 71.78
N THR A 40 34.79 -6.99 71.75
CA THR A 40 33.72 -7.02 72.77
C THR A 40 32.37 -6.70 72.14
N LEU A 41 31.41 -7.62 72.15
CA LEU A 41 30.04 -7.50 71.62
C LEU A 41 29.05 -6.96 72.71
N LYS A 42 29.43 -6.79 73.95
CA LYS A 42 28.53 -6.39 75.08
C LYS A 42 27.87 -5.01 74.93
N ALA A 43 28.34 -4.17 74.02
CA ALA A 43 27.76 -2.82 73.80
C ALA A 43 26.80 -2.75 72.64
N PHE A 44 26.64 -3.86 71.85
CA PHE A 44 25.76 -3.91 70.73
C PHE A 44 24.66 -4.94 70.96
N GLU A 45 23.64 -4.58 71.72
CA GLU A 45 22.37 -5.27 71.69
C GLU A 45 21.78 -5.03 70.30
N SER A 46 21.86 -6.03 69.41
CA SER A 46 21.32 -5.97 68.06
C SER A 46 19.79 -6.02 68.13
N VAL A 47 19.16 -4.86 68.11
CA VAL A 47 17.75 -4.78 67.79
C VAL A 47 17.61 -5.13 66.29
N PRO A 48 16.90 -6.19 65.93
CA PRO A 48 16.75 -6.56 64.52
C PRO A 48 16.07 -5.41 63.78
N SER A 49 16.86 -4.71 62.96
CA SER A 49 16.35 -3.58 62.15
C SER A 49 15.38 -4.12 61.10
N LEU A 50 14.25 -3.41 60.92
CA LEU A 50 13.28 -3.67 59.80
C LEU A 50 13.99 -3.71 58.44
N ILE A 51 15.05 -2.95 58.27
CA ILE A 51 15.87 -2.89 57.05
C ILE A 51 16.55 -4.24 56.75
N GLU A 52 16.98 -4.96 57.81
CA GLU A 52 17.62 -6.24 57.67
C GLU A 52 16.65 -7.34 57.17
N LYS A 53 15.36 -7.28 57.56
CA LYS A 53 14.28 -8.13 57.07
C LYS A 53 13.84 -7.78 55.63
N LEU A 54 14.02 -6.51 55.24
CA LEU A 54 13.67 -6.04 53.87
C LEU A 54 14.75 -6.36 52.83
N HIS A 55 15.98 -6.64 53.25
CA HIS A 55 17.10 -6.91 52.32
C HIS A 55 16.85 -8.04 51.33
N PRO A 56 16.26 -9.19 51.68
CA PRO A 56 15.93 -10.25 50.70
C PRO A 56 14.82 -9.83 49.73
N ILE A 57 13.91 -8.94 50.14
CA ILE A 57 12.82 -8.44 49.30
C ILE A 57 13.39 -7.55 48.20
N LEU A 58 14.41 -6.76 48.45
CA LEU A 58 15.10 -5.94 47.45
C LEU A 58 15.71 -6.79 46.31
N PHE A 59 16.21 -7.97 46.65
CA PHE A 59 16.71 -8.89 45.63
C PHE A 59 15.60 -9.40 44.71
N ILE A 60 14.44 -9.74 45.30
CA ILE A 60 13.25 -10.16 44.52
C ILE A 60 12.79 -9.04 43.57
N PHE A 61 12.71 -7.80 44.06
CA PHE A 61 12.37 -6.64 43.25
C PHE A 61 13.35 -6.42 42.08
N ARG A 62 14.65 -6.65 42.29
CA ARG A 62 15.64 -6.60 41.20
C ARG A 62 15.41 -7.64 40.13
N LEU A 63 15.06 -8.88 40.50
CA LEU A 63 14.74 -9.94 39.56
C LEU A 63 13.46 -9.63 38.79
N ILE A 64 12.42 -9.11 39.46
CA ILE A 64 11.17 -8.70 38.82
C ILE A 64 11.43 -7.54 37.84
N ALA A 65 12.19 -6.54 38.24
CA ALA A 65 12.54 -5.42 37.36
C ALA A 65 13.31 -5.88 36.12
N LEU A 66 14.26 -6.83 36.29
CA LEU A 66 15.01 -7.40 35.18
C LEU A 66 14.09 -8.19 34.24
N THR A 67 13.16 -8.99 34.78
CA THR A 67 12.18 -9.74 33.99
C THR A 67 11.31 -8.81 33.17
N LEU A 68 10.77 -7.74 33.79
CA LEU A 68 9.94 -6.75 33.10
C LEU A 68 10.73 -6.01 32.02
N LEU A 69 12.00 -5.72 32.26
CA LEU A 69 12.86 -5.08 31.27
C LEU A 69 13.11 -5.99 30.06
N ILE A 70 13.37 -7.29 30.28
CA ILE A 70 13.53 -8.27 29.19
C ILE A 70 12.23 -8.37 28.38
N LEU A 71 11.07 -8.43 29.02
CA LEU A 71 9.76 -8.45 28.37
C LEU A 71 9.51 -7.15 27.57
N ALA A 72 9.90 -6.00 28.11
CA ALA A 72 9.77 -4.72 27.42
C ALA A 72 10.65 -4.66 26.15
N ILE A 73 11.88 -5.16 26.21
CA ILE A 73 12.81 -5.20 25.06
C ILE A 73 12.31 -6.19 24.00
N SER A 74 11.67 -7.31 24.38
CA SER A 74 11.09 -8.27 23.43
C SER A 74 9.87 -7.70 22.68
N ARG A 75 9.37 -6.50 23.07
CA ARG A 75 8.32 -5.72 22.40
C ARG A 75 7.08 -6.58 22.08
N PRO A 76 6.30 -6.98 23.12
CA PRO A 76 5.03 -7.66 22.88
C PRO A 76 4.10 -6.74 22.08
N GLN A 77 3.56 -7.23 20.98
CA GLN A 77 2.64 -6.50 20.10
C GLN A 77 1.39 -7.34 19.89
N THR A 78 0.25 -6.72 20.02
CA THR A 78 -1.01 -7.26 19.51
C THR A 78 -1.15 -6.80 18.07
N VAL A 79 -1.04 -7.72 17.12
CA VAL A 79 -1.39 -7.42 15.74
C VAL A 79 -2.90 -7.56 15.63
N ASP A 80 -3.59 -6.45 15.72
CA ASP A 80 -4.96 -6.37 15.24
C ASP A 80 -4.93 -6.59 13.72
N VAL A 81 -4.91 -7.86 13.29
CA VAL A 81 -5.24 -8.22 11.93
C VAL A 81 -6.75 -8.06 11.79
N SER A 82 -7.26 -6.88 12.09
CA SER A 82 -8.58 -6.52 11.63
C SER A 82 -8.45 -6.18 10.14
N SER A 83 -8.14 -7.18 9.32
CA SER A 83 -8.66 -7.18 7.97
C SER A 83 -10.18 -7.20 8.12
N LYS A 84 -10.78 -6.05 8.42
CA LYS A 84 -12.16 -5.80 8.09
C LYS A 84 -12.25 -5.95 6.59
N THR A 85 -12.30 -7.18 6.12
CA THR A 85 -12.86 -7.51 4.83
C THR A 85 -14.30 -7.04 4.96
N LYS A 86 -14.52 -5.72 4.83
CA LYS A 86 -15.84 -5.23 4.45
C LYS A 86 -16.13 -6.04 3.22
N THR A 87 -17.01 -7.03 3.36
CA THR A 87 -17.61 -7.75 2.26
C THR A 87 -18.49 -6.71 1.57
N ASN A 88 -17.83 -5.75 0.92
CA ASN A 88 -18.49 -4.80 0.08
C ASN A 88 -19.08 -5.64 -1.06
N ARG A 89 -20.38 -5.68 -1.15
CA ARG A 89 -21.12 -6.25 -2.28
C ARG A 89 -20.85 -5.42 -3.56
N GLY A 90 -19.73 -4.72 -3.63
CA GLY A 90 -19.31 -3.91 -4.75
C GLY A 90 -18.78 -4.75 -5.90
N ILE A 91 -18.61 -4.10 -7.03
CA ILE A 91 -18.03 -4.67 -8.26
C ILE A 91 -16.57 -4.26 -8.39
N ASP A 92 -15.81 -4.99 -9.20
CA ASP A 92 -14.45 -4.61 -9.57
C ASP A 92 -14.46 -3.88 -10.90
N ILE A 93 -13.90 -2.69 -10.91
CA ILE A 93 -13.84 -1.82 -12.08
C ILE A 93 -12.37 -1.57 -12.40
N VAL A 94 -11.98 -1.76 -13.65
CA VAL A 94 -10.69 -1.29 -14.16
C VAL A 94 -10.94 -0.21 -15.21
N MET A 95 -10.37 0.96 -14.99
CA MET A 95 -10.40 2.06 -15.94
C MET A 95 -9.10 2.02 -16.76
N ALA A 96 -9.21 1.80 -18.06
CA ALA A 96 -8.12 1.86 -19.01
C ALA A 96 -8.15 3.21 -19.73
N ILE A 97 -7.13 4.02 -19.50
CA ILE A 97 -7.09 5.43 -19.89
C ILE A 97 -6.04 5.61 -20.97
N ASP A 98 -6.49 6.15 -22.09
CA ASP A 98 -5.64 6.60 -23.17
C ASP A 98 -4.81 7.83 -22.72
N VAL A 99 -3.50 7.74 -22.90
CA VAL A 99 -2.57 8.83 -22.61
C VAL A 99 -1.73 9.20 -23.84
N SER A 100 -2.20 8.86 -25.05
CA SER A 100 -1.58 9.26 -26.32
C SER A 100 -1.54 10.78 -26.49
N SER A 101 -0.70 11.26 -27.40
CA SER A 101 -0.54 12.69 -27.68
C SER A 101 -1.83 13.35 -28.14
N SER A 102 -2.75 12.62 -28.82
CA SER A 102 -4.07 13.11 -29.23
C SER A 102 -4.94 13.57 -28.04
N MET A 103 -4.77 12.95 -26.87
CA MET A 103 -5.47 13.34 -25.64
C MET A 103 -5.08 14.74 -25.11
N LEU A 104 -4.05 15.36 -25.70
CA LEU A 104 -3.68 16.76 -25.45
C LEU A 104 -4.45 17.76 -26.33
N ALA A 105 -5.32 17.30 -27.24
CA ALA A 105 -6.17 18.15 -28.06
C ALA A 105 -7.07 19.04 -27.19
N GLN A 106 -7.31 20.29 -27.64
CA GLN A 106 -7.97 21.34 -26.88
C GLN A 106 -9.42 21.58 -27.39
N ASP A 107 -10.04 20.59 -27.98
CA ASP A 107 -11.47 20.60 -28.29
C ASP A 107 -12.32 20.53 -27.02
N LEU A 108 -11.83 19.83 -25.98
CA LEU A 108 -12.34 19.94 -24.62
C LEU A 108 -11.37 20.76 -23.77
N LYS A 109 -11.90 21.60 -22.90
CA LYS A 109 -11.08 22.53 -22.10
C LYS A 109 -10.65 21.93 -20.79
N PRO A 110 -9.36 22.05 -20.37
CA PRO A 110 -8.26 22.66 -21.11
C PRO A 110 -7.70 21.73 -22.22
N ASN A 111 -7.85 20.42 -22.10
CA ASN A 111 -7.59 19.37 -23.09
C ASN A 111 -8.39 18.10 -22.73
N ARG A 112 -8.47 17.14 -23.66
CA ARG A 112 -9.22 15.88 -23.49
C ARG A 112 -8.82 15.13 -22.25
N LEU A 113 -7.52 14.94 -21.98
CA LEU A 113 -7.00 14.20 -20.81
C LEU A 113 -7.43 14.86 -19.50
N THR A 114 -7.36 16.18 -19.40
CA THR A 114 -7.78 16.90 -18.18
C THR A 114 -9.30 16.84 -17.98
N ALA A 115 -10.07 16.98 -19.05
CA ALA A 115 -11.53 16.82 -18.99
C ALA A 115 -11.92 15.41 -18.54
N LEU A 116 -11.25 14.39 -19.08
CA LEU A 116 -11.44 13.01 -18.68
C LEU A 116 -11.15 12.79 -17.19
N LYS A 117 -10.02 13.33 -16.68
CA LYS A 117 -9.65 13.20 -15.26
C LYS A 117 -10.72 13.76 -14.32
N ASN A 118 -11.33 14.87 -14.68
CA ASN A 118 -12.39 15.48 -13.87
C ASN A 118 -13.61 14.55 -13.81
N VAL A 119 -14.09 14.10 -14.96
CA VAL A 119 -15.24 13.17 -15.05
C VAL A 119 -14.94 11.83 -14.34
N ALA A 120 -13.74 11.29 -14.54
CA ALA A 120 -13.31 10.05 -13.90
C ALA A 120 -13.22 10.22 -12.37
N SER A 121 -12.75 11.37 -11.88
CA SER A 121 -12.70 11.66 -10.44
C SER A 121 -14.10 11.72 -9.81
N ASP A 122 -15.06 12.31 -10.51
CA ASP A 122 -16.46 12.36 -10.07
C ASP A 122 -17.08 10.95 -10.07
N PHE A 123 -16.81 10.16 -11.11
CA PHE A 123 -17.22 8.76 -11.18
C PHE A 123 -16.67 7.95 -10.00
N ILE A 124 -15.37 8.09 -9.67
CA ILE A 124 -14.73 7.40 -8.55
C ILE A 124 -15.40 7.78 -7.22
N ASN A 125 -15.76 9.05 -7.03
CA ASN A 125 -16.43 9.52 -5.81
C ASN A 125 -17.80 8.86 -5.60
N GLN A 126 -18.54 8.61 -6.68
CA GLN A 126 -19.88 8.00 -6.63
C GLN A 126 -19.84 6.49 -6.34
N ARG A 127 -18.67 5.85 -6.46
CA ARG A 127 -18.49 4.39 -6.33
C ARG A 127 -17.96 3.99 -4.95
N THR A 128 -18.72 4.25 -3.89
CA THR A 128 -18.28 4.05 -2.49
C THR A 128 -17.91 2.60 -2.18
N ASN A 129 -18.63 1.62 -2.74
CA ASN A 129 -18.50 0.20 -2.40
C ASN A 129 -17.66 -0.60 -3.40
N ASP A 130 -17.34 -0.04 -4.57
CA ASP A 130 -16.63 -0.74 -5.63
C ASP A 130 -15.12 -0.69 -5.41
N ARG A 131 -14.39 -1.65 -5.97
CA ARG A 131 -12.93 -1.57 -6.05
C ARG A 131 -12.54 -1.07 -7.44
N ILE A 132 -11.56 -0.19 -7.51
CA ILE A 132 -11.16 0.46 -8.75
C ILE A 132 -9.67 0.31 -8.97
N GLY A 133 -9.29 -0.12 -10.17
CA GLY A 133 -7.92 -0.13 -10.67
C GLY A 133 -7.74 0.83 -11.85
N LEU A 134 -6.52 1.33 -12.05
CA LEU A 134 -6.17 2.21 -13.16
C LEU A 134 -5.09 1.59 -14.03
N ILE A 135 -5.34 1.59 -15.33
CA ILE A 135 -4.38 1.25 -16.38
C ILE A 135 -4.25 2.48 -17.27
N VAL A 136 -3.05 2.75 -17.71
CA VAL A 136 -2.77 3.74 -18.75
C VAL A 136 -2.19 3.04 -19.96
N TYR A 137 -2.52 3.51 -21.13
CA TYR A 137 -2.00 2.99 -22.39
C TYR A 137 -1.81 4.09 -23.43
N ALA A 138 -0.85 3.90 -24.28
CA ALA A 138 -0.58 4.65 -25.52
C ALA A 138 -0.05 3.64 -26.54
N GLY A 139 1.21 3.67 -26.97
CA GLY A 139 1.84 2.60 -27.76
C GLY A 139 1.97 1.27 -27.00
N GLU A 140 2.11 1.35 -25.67
CA GLU A 140 2.14 0.24 -24.72
C GLU A 140 1.12 0.44 -23.61
N SER A 141 1.00 -0.55 -22.69
CA SER A 141 0.08 -0.44 -21.54
C SER A 141 0.72 -0.92 -20.24
N TYR A 142 0.39 -0.25 -19.14
CA TYR A 142 0.79 -0.70 -17.81
C TYR A 142 -0.21 -0.33 -16.72
N THR A 143 -0.13 -1.05 -15.61
CA THR A 143 -0.99 -0.81 -14.45
C THR A 143 -0.45 0.36 -13.62
N LYS A 144 -1.21 1.42 -13.52
CA LYS A 144 -0.89 2.61 -12.70
C LYS A 144 -1.31 2.41 -11.25
N THR A 145 -2.45 1.77 -11.02
CA THR A 145 -2.96 1.42 -9.69
C THR A 145 -3.62 0.04 -9.74
N PRO A 146 -3.23 -0.91 -8.88
CA PRO A 146 -3.94 -2.17 -8.75
C PRO A 146 -5.37 -1.95 -8.25
N ILE A 147 -6.23 -2.97 -8.37
CA ILE A 147 -7.62 -2.90 -7.91
C ILE A 147 -7.65 -2.72 -6.39
N THR A 148 -8.19 -1.59 -5.93
CA THR A 148 -8.24 -1.21 -4.52
C THR A 148 -9.58 -0.57 -4.14
N SER A 149 -9.94 -0.66 -2.87
CA SER A 149 -11.08 0.07 -2.28
C SER A 149 -10.70 1.49 -1.84
N ASP A 150 -9.42 1.82 -1.81
CA ASP A 150 -8.92 3.16 -1.43
C ASP A 150 -9.15 4.16 -2.57
N LYS A 151 -10.28 4.88 -2.49
CA LYS A 151 -10.66 5.89 -3.48
C LYS A 151 -9.70 7.07 -3.51
N GLN A 152 -9.12 7.42 -2.36
CA GLN A 152 -8.19 8.54 -2.29
C GLN A 152 -6.90 8.23 -3.03
N MET A 153 -6.38 7.00 -2.86
CA MET A 153 -5.23 6.53 -3.63
C MET A 153 -5.50 6.55 -5.13
N VAL A 154 -6.67 6.03 -5.57
CA VAL A 154 -7.06 6.03 -6.99
C VAL A 154 -7.13 7.44 -7.56
N LYS A 155 -7.78 8.38 -6.85
CA LYS A 155 -7.89 9.78 -7.27
C LYS A 155 -6.53 10.47 -7.33
N ASN A 156 -5.70 10.29 -6.32
CA ASN A 156 -4.36 10.88 -6.29
C ASN A 156 -3.52 10.39 -7.47
N THR A 157 -3.66 9.10 -7.81
CA THR A 157 -2.97 8.53 -8.98
C THR A 157 -3.57 9.04 -10.28
N MET A 158 -4.91 9.13 -10.40
CA MET A 158 -5.59 9.70 -11.55
C MET A 158 -5.09 11.12 -11.85
N ASN A 159 -5.00 11.98 -10.84
CA ASN A 159 -4.54 13.35 -11.01
C ASN A 159 -3.08 13.44 -11.50
N LYS A 160 -2.25 12.45 -11.18
CA LYS A 160 -0.84 12.37 -11.61
C LYS A 160 -0.65 11.77 -13.01
N ILE A 161 -1.70 11.25 -13.65
CA ILE A 161 -1.63 10.76 -15.02
C ILE A 161 -1.40 11.96 -15.94
N ASN A 162 -0.35 11.93 -16.71
CA ASN A 162 -0.02 12.93 -17.72
C ASN A 162 0.59 12.24 -18.93
N PHE A 163 0.61 12.92 -20.05
CA PHE A 163 1.50 12.56 -21.14
C PHE A 163 2.93 12.93 -20.71
N ASP A 164 3.73 11.96 -20.38
CA ASP A 164 5.11 12.14 -19.86
C ASP A 164 6.20 11.67 -20.84
N GLY A 165 5.78 11.12 -22.00
CA GLY A 165 6.71 10.59 -23.00
C GLY A 165 7.50 9.36 -22.55
N ILE A 166 7.10 8.72 -21.44
CA ILE A 166 7.73 7.48 -20.95
C ILE A 166 7.30 6.30 -21.81
N ILE A 167 6.05 6.33 -22.30
CA ILE A 167 5.49 5.33 -23.20
C ILE A 167 5.58 5.89 -24.61
N ASP A 168 5.94 5.02 -25.57
CA ASP A 168 5.88 5.37 -26.99
C ASP A 168 4.47 5.86 -27.36
N ASP A 169 4.42 6.92 -28.19
CA ASP A 169 3.17 7.49 -28.64
C ASP A 169 2.41 6.49 -29.54
N GLY A 170 1.11 6.65 -29.59
CA GLY A 170 0.22 5.76 -30.32
C GLY A 170 -0.96 5.33 -29.46
N THR A 171 -1.90 4.58 -30.05
CA THR A 171 -3.13 4.14 -29.39
C THR A 171 -3.26 2.63 -29.50
N ALA A 172 -2.73 1.90 -28.49
CA ALA A 172 -2.77 0.44 -28.43
C ALA A 172 -3.97 -0.03 -27.59
N ILE A 173 -5.18 0.12 -28.09
CA ILE A 173 -6.44 -0.23 -27.40
C ILE A 173 -6.43 -1.71 -26.98
N GLY A 174 -6.01 -2.60 -27.86
CA GLY A 174 -5.95 -4.04 -27.60
C GLY A 174 -5.03 -4.37 -26.41
N MET A 175 -3.89 -3.68 -26.29
CA MET A 175 -2.97 -3.82 -25.18
C MET A 175 -3.58 -3.33 -23.86
N GLY A 176 -4.21 -2.14 -23.89
CA GLY A 176 -4.91 -1.57 -22.73
C GLY A 176 -6.01 -2.49 -22.22
N LEU A 177 -6.81 -3.02 -23.15
CA LEU A 177 -7.89 -3.96 -22.83
C LEU A 177 -7.36 -5.29 -22.29
N ALA A 178 -6.37 -5.90 -22.94
CA ALA A 178 -5.77 -7.16 -22.50
C ALA A 178 -5.14 -7.03 -21.10
N THR A 179 -4.45 -5.90 -20.84
CA THR A 179 -3.91 -5.60 -19.50
C THR A 179 -5.03 -5.48 -18.47
N ALA A 180 -6.16 -4.86 -18.81
CA ALA A 180 -7.32 -4.75 -17.92
C ALA A 180 -7.94 -6.12 -17.62
N VAL A 181 -8.10 -6.96 -18.63
CA VAL A 181 -8.57 -8.35 -18.47
C VAL A 181 -7.64 -9.12 -17.54
N ASN A 182 -6.33 -9.02 -17.75
CA ASN A 182 -5.35 -9.71 -16.91
C ASN A 182 -5.44 -9.28 -15.41
N ARG A 183 -5.85 -8.04 -15.14
CA ARG A 183 -6.08 -7.57 -13.76
C ARG A 183 -7.39 -8.05 -13.15
N LEU A 184 -8.39 -8.33 -13.96
CA LEU A 184 -9.72 -8.74 -13.52
C LEU A 184 -9.98 -10.24 -13.57
N LYS A 185 -9.22 -11.02 -14.36
CA LYS A 185 -9.49 -12.45 -14.58
C LYS A 185 -9.61 -13.24 -13.27
N ASP A 186 -8.72 -12.99 -12.31
CA ASP A 186 -8.66 -13.69 -11.03
C ASP A 186 -9.49 -13.02 -9.93
N SER A 187 -10.26 -11.98 -10.27
CA SER A 187 -11.11 -11.29 -9.29
C SER A 187 -12.29 -12.18 -8.86
N ARG A 188 -12.54 -12.18 -7.55
CA ARG A 188 -13.67 -12.87 -6.91
C ARG A 188 -14.94 -12.02 -6.82
N ALA A 189 -14.96 -10.83 -7.40
CA ALA A 189 -16.15 -9.97 -7.41
C ALA A 189 -17.26 -10.62 -8.25
N LYS A 190 -18.53 -10.40 -7.83
CA LYS A 190 -19.70 -10.90 -8.56
C LYS A 190 -19.80 -10.32 -9.98
N SER A 191 -19.36 -9.08 -10.15
CA SER A 191 -19.33 -8.39 -11.44
C SER A 191 -17.98 -7.74 -11.64
N LYS A 192 -17.49 -7.88 -12.86
CA LYS A 192 -16.19 -7.35 -13.30
C LYS A 192 -16.45 -6.42 -14.49
N VAL A 193 -15.90 -5.22 -14.46
CA VAL A 193 -16.16 -4.19 -15.46
C VAL A 193 -14.85 -3.56 -15.91
N ILE A 194 -14.69 -3.39 -17.21
CA ILE A 194 -13.66 -2.55 -17.81
C ILE A 194 -14.33 -1.30 -18.37
N ILE A 195 -13.77 -0.14 -18.09
CA ILE A 195 -14.12 1.12 -18.73
C ILE A 195 -12.92 1.56 -19.54
N LEU A 196 -13.04 1.45 -20.86
CA LEU A 196 -12.01 1.88 -21.81
C LEU A 196 -12.30 3.31 -22.24
N LEU A 197 -11.33 4.19 -22.06
CA LEU A 197 -11.45 5.62 -22.35
C LEU A 197 -10.39 5.95 -23.40
N THR A 198 -10.85 6.37 -24.61
CA THR A 198 -9.99 6.66 -25.76
C THR A 198 -10.57 7.80 -26.57
N ASP A 199 -9.73 8.48 -27.33
CA ASP A 199 -10.15 9.50 -28.30
C ASP A 199 -9.89 9.09 -29.75
N GLY A 200 -9.38 7.87 -29.98
CA GLY A 200 -8.94 7.46 -31.29
C GLY A 200 -9.21 6.00 -31.63
N VAL A 201 -8.67 5.61 -32.77
CA VAL A 201 -8.68 4.24 -33.28
C VAL A 201 -7.37 3.55 -32.95
N ASN A 202 -7.42 2.20 -32.86
CA ASN A 202 -6.22 1.41 -32.62
C ASN A 202 -5.23 1.56 -33.79
N ASN A 203 -4.06 2.09 -33.51
CA ASN A 203 -3.00 2.29 -34.52
C ASN A 203 -1.64 1.73 -34.05
N SER A 204 -1.57 1.17 -32.85
CA SER A 204 -0.34 0.66 -32.24
C SER A 204 -0.61 -0.61 -31.46
N GLY A 205 0.47 -1.24 -30.98
CA GLY A 205 0.42 -2.46 -30.18
C GLY A 205 0.28 -3.72 -31.05
N PHE A 206 0.52 -4.88 -30.43
CA PHE A 206 0.53 -6.18 -31.11
C PHE A 206 -0.68 -7.06 -30.78
N ILE A 207 -1.60 -6.58 -29.93
CA ILE A 207 -2.85 -7.28 -29.62
C ILE A 207 -3.99 -6.59 -30.34
N ASP A 208 -4.73 -7.36 -31.16
CA ASP A 208 -5.94 -6.85 -31.80
C ASP A 208 -7.03 -6.57 -30.74
N PRO A 209 -7.70 -5.39 -30.80
CA PRO A 209 -8.79 -5.07 -29.88
C PRO A 209 -9.92 -6.11 -29.83
N LYS A 210 -10.23 -6.77 -30.98
CA LYS A 210 -11.26 -7.81 -31.03
C LYS A 210 -10.85 -9.04 -30.23
N ILE A 211 -9.60 -9.48 -30.37
CA ILE A 211 -9.05 -10.62 -29.60
C ILE A 211 -9.10 -10.28 -28.09
N ALA A 212 -8.72 -9.06 -27.71
CA ALA A 212 -8.78 -8.63 -26.32
C ALA A 212 -10.23 -8.56 -25.79
N ALA A 213 -11.20 -8.19 -26.63
CA ALA A 213 -12.62 -8.18 -26.29
C ALA A 213 -13.21 -9.60 -26.15
N GLU A 214 -12.81 -10.52 -27.00
CA GLU A 214 -13.18 -11.93 -26.89
C GLU A 214 -12.66 -12.52 -25.58
N LEU A 215 -11.41 -12.22 -25.23
CA LEU A 215 -10.82 -12.62 -23.95
C LEU A 215 -11.59 -12.03 -22.76
N ALA A 216 -12.01 -10.76 -22.82
CA ALA A 216 -12.84 -10.16 -21.78
C ALA A 216 -14.17 -10.91 -21.61
N SER A 217 -14.79 -11.29 -22.72
CA SER A 217 -16.03 -12.08 -22.73
C SER A 217 -15.86 -13.46 -22.11
N GLU A 218 -14.78 -14.15 -22.40
CA GLU A 218 -14.45 -15.47 -21.84
C GLU A 218 -14.35 -15.44 -20.31
N PHE A 219 -13.78 -14.37 -19.76
CA PHE A 219 -13.69 -14.16 -18.31
C PHE A 219 -14.93 -13.50 -17.70
N ASN A 220 -16.05 -13.38 -18.45
CA ASN A 220 -17.29 -12.71 -18.00
C ASN A 220 -17.04 -11.27 -17.51
N ILE A 221 -16.21 -10.52 -18.20
CA ILE A 221 -15.89 -9.12 -17.91
C ILE A 221 -16.66 -8.24 -18.89
N LYS A 222 -17.53 -7.36 -18.35
CA LYS A 222 -18.24 -6.37 -19.17
C LYS A 222 -17.32 -5.22 -19.52
N THR A 223 -17.21 -4.91 -20.82
CA THR A 223 -16.40 -3.79 -21.31
C THR A 223 -17.30 -2.67 -21.81
N TYR A 224 -17.07 -1.46 -21.32
CA TYR A 224 -17.68 -0.24 -21.79
C TYR A 224 -16.60 0.65 -22.43
N THR A 225 -16.84 1.08 -23.65
CA THR A 225 -15.95 1.99 -24.36
C THR A 225 -16.56 3.38 -24.37
N ILE A 226 -15.80 4.37 -23.98
CA ILE A 226 -16.20 5.79 -23.93
C ILE A 226 -15.26 6.56 -24.84
N GLY A 227 -15.80 7.09 -25.94
CA GLY A 227 -15.09 7.99 -26.83
C GLY A 227 -15.02 9.41 -26.25
N ILE A 228 -13.86 10.05 -26.38
CA ILE A 228 -13.60 11.38 -25.81
C ILE A 228 -13.15 12.30 -26.93
N GLY A 229 -13.93 13.32 -27.20
CA GLY A 229 -13.62 14.28 -28.24
C GLY A 229 -14.86 14.96 -28.80
N SER A 230 -14.65 15.92 -29.69
CA SER A 230 -15.70 16.57 -30.47
C SER A 230 -15.33 16.53 -31.93
N ASN A 231 -16.32 16.46 -32.80
CA ASN A 231 -16.10 16.55 -34.24
C ASN A 231 -15.82 18.00 -34.64
N GLY A 232 -14.76 18.24 -35.39
CA GLY A 232 -14.45 19.56 -35.92
C GLY A 232 -12.97 19.88 -35.96
N ASN A 233 -12.65 21.17 -36.04
CA ASN A 233 -11.28 21.63 -35.98
C ASN A 233 -10.92 22.04 -34.55
N ALA A 234 -9.83 21.49 -34.05
CA ALA A 234 -9.31 21.86 -32.74
C ALA A 234 -7.80 22.08 -32.77
N ARG A 235 -7.31 22.76 -31.75
CA ARG A 235 -5.89 22.90 -31.54
C ARG A 235 -5.33 21.61 -30.91
N ALA A 236 -4.48 20.92 -31.66
CA ALA A 236 -3.89 19.67 -31.21
C ALA A 236 -2.38 19.63 -31.46
N PRO A 237 -1.63 18.75 -30.78
CA PRO A 237 -0.21 18.54 -31.07
C PRO A 237 -0.04 18.06 -32.52
N VAL A 238 0.81 18.74 -33.28
CA VAL A 238 1.15 18.38 -34.69
C VAL A 238 2.61 17.98 -34.84
N GLY A 239 3.41 18.13 -33.81
CA GLY A 239 4.82 17.76 -33.81
C GLY A 239 5.50 18.14 -32.50
N ILE A 240 6.77 17.75 -32.39
CA ILE A 240 7.62 18.08 -31.23
C ILE A 240 8.74 19.02 -31.70
N LEU A 241 8.86 20.13 -31.03
CA LEU A 241 9.95 21.10 -31.28
C LEU A 241 11.29 20.55 -30.75
N PRO A 242 12.44 21.05 -31.27
CA PRO A 242 13.76 20.62 -30.80
C PRO A 242 14.01 20.81 -29.28
N ASN A 243 13.21 21.66 -28.63
CA ASN A 243 13.25 21.88 -27.18
C ASN A 243 12.34 20.90 -26.38
N GLY A 244 11.81 19.86 -27.03
CA GLY A 244 10.94 18.86 -26.43
C GLY A 244 9.49 19.31 -26.16
N LYS A 245 9.11 20.55 -26.53
CA LYS A 245 7.74 21.03 -26.40
C LYS A 245 6.89 20.67 -27.59
N PHE A 246 5.59 20.40 -27.37
CA PHE A 246 4.66 20.17 -28.47
C PHE A 246 4.42 21.45 -29.27
N GLN A 247 4.49 21.27 -30.58
CA GLN A 247 3.99 22.28 -31.54
C GLN A 247 2.48 22.03 -31.75
N TYR A 248 1.69 23.05 -31.46
CA TYR A 248 0.24 22.98 -31.64
C TYR A 248 -0.19 23.62 -32.96
N GLY A 249 -1.01 22.92 -33.70
CA GLY A 249 -1.65 23.39 -34.92
C GLY A 249 -3.17 23.18 -34.85
N ILE A 250 -3.91 23.83 -35.78
CA ILE A 250 -5.32 23.55 -35.97
C ILE A 250 -5.41 22.35 -36.90
N THR A 251 -6.04 21.29 -36.44
CA THR A 251 -6.24 20.05 -37.19
C THR A 251 -7.67 19.55 -37.02
N LYS A 252 -8.16 18.77 -37.97
CA LYS A 252 -9.44 18.10 -37.85
C LYS A 252 -9.29 17.04 -36.78
N VAL A 253 -10.17 17.04 -35.80
CA VAL A 253 -10.28 16.01 -34.76
C VAL A 253 -11.59 15.25 -34.93
N GLU A 254 -11.54 13.96 -34.66
CA GLU A 254 -12.68 13.04 -34.75
C GLU A 254 -12.94 12.40 -33.40
#